data_8bb8ee597f99f674fa54d4b2189511dc
#
_entry.id   8bb8ee597f99f674fa54d4b2189511dc
#
_cell.length_a   1.000
_cell.length_b   1.000
_cell.length_c   1.000
_cell.angle_alpha   90.00
_cell.angle_beta   90.00
_cell.angle_gamma   90.00
#
_symmetry.space_group_name_H-M   'P 1'
#
loop_
_entity.id
_entity.type
_entity.pdbx_description
1 polymer ?
#
loop_
_entity_poly.entity_id
_entity_poly.type
_entity_poly.pdbx_seq_one_letter_code
_entity_poly.pdbx_strand_id
1 'polypeptide(L)'
;MLAATVVAQENRARVIGAVTDESGGALPGVTVTLTGTRAIAIVTDEAGRYVTAWVPPDTYSITFELPGFQTRLVRNVVLAAGHTVVLDQQLPLAPLSETVQVTAPAPPPPPPPAPEPPPRPQIRPVDRQGVASVCGPRRSTNFSLALGRIVKHHGSDRMLLGPGDRLRIDAGESQGLTAGQNLVVRRRFPIGDTNVPKKQQQFGEQTVGLVQILEVERTSSVGAVVYACAEIAAGDTVEPYVPQPAFFAVADGKPQFDEPGRITLGDHGRNAGAEGQMMVIDRGIMQGVQRGQRLTIFRRNANGKLMTFGDAVIVATRADSATILIGRTTDIVSVGDMVALHR
;
A
#
# COMPACT_ATOMS: atom_id res chain seq x y z
N MET A 1 17.06 35.62 29.80
CA MET A 1 16.31 34.43 29.34
C MET A 1 15.86 34.69 27.91
N LEU A 2 16.63 34.21 26.98
CA LEU A 2 16.31 34.21 25.54
C LEU A 2 16.74 32.83 25.05
N ALA A 3 15.79 31.97 24.83
CA ALA A 3 16.04 30.67 24.24
C ALA A 3 14.92 30.27 23.28
N ALA A 4 15.35 29.93 22.09
CA ALA A 4 14.78 28.92 21.23
C ALA A 4 13.44 29.19 20.55
N THR A 5 13.51 29.78 19.38
CA THR A 5 12.54 29.60 18.30
C THR A 5 13.23 29.51 16.94
N VAL A 6 14.14 28.56 16.75
CA VAL A 6 14.84 28.32 15.47
C VAL A 6 14.92 26.82 15.20
N VAL A 7 13.82 26.08 15.18
CA VAL A 7 13.84 24.65 14.80
C VAL A 7 12.74 24.27 13.80
N ALA A 8 11.90 25.21 13.34
CA ALA A 8 10.80 24.87 12.43
C ALA A 8 11.12 25.05 10.92
N GLN A 9 12.28 25.52 10.53
CA GLN A 9 12.65 25.75 9.14
C GLN A 9 13.47 24.65 8.47
N GLU A 10 14.04 23.73 9.23
CA GLU A 10 14.98 22.73 8.70
C GLU A 10 14.36 21.53 7.98
N ASN A 11 13.04 21.40 7.97
CA ASN A 11 12.37 20.23 7.38
C ASN A 11 11.46 20.57 6.19
N ARG A 12 11.81 21.61 5.43
CA ARG A 12 11.07 21.99 4.24
C ARG A 12 12.02 22.33 3.10
N ALA A 13 11.56 22.15 1.88
CA ALA A 13 12.29 22.48 0.67
C ALA A 13 11.45 23.40 -0.22
N ARG A 14 12.04 24.06 -1.20
CA ARG A 14 11.32 24.82 -2.21
C ARG A 14 12.02 24.74 -3.56
N VAL A 15 11.28 25.01 -4.62
CA VAL A 15 11.81 25.15 -5.97
C VAL A 15 11.68 26.62 -6.41
N ILE A 16 12.71 27.13 -7.05
CA ILE A 16 12.72 28.42 -7.72
C ILE A 16 13.25 28.23 -9.14
N GLY A 17 12.94 29.13 -10.04
CA GLY A 17 13.49 29.08 -11.39
C GLY A 17 12.85 30.10 -12.31
N ALA A 18 13.26 30.08 -13.57
CA ALA A 18 12.74 30.89 -14.63
C ALA A 18 12.24 30.00 -15.78
N VAL A 19 11.17 30.43 -16.44
CA VAL A 19 10.65 29.79 -17.64
C VAL A 19 10.81 30.77 -18.83
N THR A 20 11.43 30.24 -19.90
CA THR A 20 11.70 30.98 -21.12
C THR A 20 11.18 30.25 -22.36
N ASP A 21 11.04 30.99 -23.46
CA ASP A 21 10.82 30.41 -24.79
C ASP A 21 12.16 29.94 -25.41
N GLU A 22 12.10 29.39 -26.63
CA GLU A 22 13.29 28.95 -27.35
C GLU A 22 14.26 30.08 -27.74
N SER A 23 13.79 31.32 -27.77
CA SER A 23 14.61 32.50 -28.04
C SER A 23 15.28 33.08 -26.77
N GLY A 24 14.94 32.53 -25.59
CA GLY A 24 15.38 33.02 -24.29
C GLY A 24 14.48 34.13 -23.73
N GLY A 25 13.35 34.41 -24.39
CA GLY A 25 12.33 35.35 -23.88
C GLY A 25 11.63 34.82 -22.64
N ALA A 26 11.46 35.68 -21.64
CA ALA A 26 10.75 35.32 -20.40
C ALA A 26 9.27 34.99 -20.69
N LEU A 27 8.76 33.93 -20.11
CA LEU A 27 7.36 33.49 -20.24
C LEU A 27 6.55 33.76 -18.97
N PRO A 28 5.82 34.88 -18.89
CA PRO A 28 4.88 35.11 -17.81
C PRO A 28 3.61 34.28 -17.97
N GLY A 29 2.95 33.97 -16.87
CA GLY A 29 1.68 33.25 -16.89
C GLY A 29 1.78 31.75 -17.07
N VAL A 30 2.99 31.14 -17.04
CA VAL A 30 3.16 29.67 -17.06
C VAL A 30 2.65 29.08 -15.77
N THR A 31 1.74 28.14 -15.87
CA THR A 31 1.30 27.35 -14.71
C THR A 31 2.35 26.29 -14.40
N VAL A 32 2.93 26.36 -13.20
CA VAL A 32 3.91 25.39 -12.68
C VAL A 32 3.25 24.56 -11.60
N THR A 33 3.03 23.28 -11.88
CA THR A 33 2.36 22.36 -10.96
C THR A 33 3.36 21.35 -10.42
N LEU A 34 3.56 21.35 -9.10
CA LEU A 34 4.29 20.30 -8.39
C LEU A 34 3.32 19.20 -7.97
N THR A 35 3.64 17.96 -8.28
CA THR A 35 2.87 16.77 -7.88
C THR A 35 3.77 15.81 -7.11
N GLY A 36 3.39 15.50 -5.89
CA GLY A 36 4.09 14.60 -4.96
C GLY A 36 3.18 14.30 -3.77
N THR A 37 3.68 14.41 -2.56
CA THR A 37 2.88 14.27 -1.32
C THR A 37 1.76 15.32 -1.23
N ARG A 38 1.95 16.48 -1.90
CA ARG A 38 0.93 17.52 -2.11
C ARG A 38 1.04 18.02 -3.54
N ALA A 39 -0.11 18.35 -4.14
CA ALA A 39 -0.14 19.10 -5.40
C ALA A 39 -0.18 20.62 -5.07
N ILE A 40 0.72 21.39 -5.67
CA ILE A 40 0.80 22.85 -5.55
C ILE A 40 0.93 23.40 -6.95
N ALA A 41 0.08 24.37 -7.30
CA ALA A 41 0.17 25.13 -8.54
C ALA A 41 0.53 26.59 -8.24
N ILE A 42 1.43 27.14 -9.02
CA ILE A 42 1.85 28.54 -9.00
C ILE A 42 1.97 29.06 -10.43
N VAL A 43 2.06 30.35 -10.61
CA VAL A 43 2.17 31.00 -11.92
C VAL A 43 3.43 31.81 -11.96
N THR A 44 4.12 31.86 -13.13
CA THR A 44 5.31 32.70 -13.33
C THR A 44 4.96 34.19 -13.37
N ASP A 45 5.84 35.00 -12.82
CA ASP A 45 5.74 36.47 -12.81
C ASP A 45 6.03 37.10 -14.21
N GLU A 46 5.99 38.45 -14.31
CA GLU A 46 6.25 39.19 -15.54
C GLU A 46 7.66 38.95 -16.12
N ALA A 47 8.61 38.51 -15.30
CA ALA A 47 9.96 38.17 -15.71
C ALA A 47 10.14 36.65 -15.93
N GLY A 48 9.04 35.87 -16.01
CA GLY A 48 9.05 34.43 -16.20
C GLY A 48 9.52 33.63 -14.97
N ARG A 49 9.71 34.27 -13.81
CA ARG A 49 10.24 33.62 -12.61
C ARG A 49 9.15 33.06 -11.74
N TYR A 50 9.47 31.98 -11.03
CA TYR A 50 8.56 31.34 -10.08
C TYR A 50 9.27 30.92 -8.79
N VAL A 51 8.52 30.92 -7.71
CA VAL A 51 8.96 30.43 -6.37
C VAL A 51 7.82 29.64 -5.75
N THR A 52 8.06 28.38 -5.44
CA THR A 52 7.05 27.57 -4.76
C THR A 52 6.93 27.97 -3.29
N ALA A 53 5.78 27.66 -2.68
CA ALA A 53 5.70 27.59 -1.24
C ALA A 53 6.66 26.52 -0.71
N TRP A 54 6.97 26.57 0.58
CA TRP A 54 7.76 25.54 1.24
C TRP A 54 6.99 24.22 1.31
N VAL A 55 7.56 23.14 0.74
CA VAL A 55 6.99 21.79 0.67
C VAL A 55 7.80 20.81 1.51
N PRO A 56 7.21 19.67 1.94
CA PRO A 56 7.95 18.60 2.58
C PRO A 56 9.07 18.06 1.67
N PRO A 57 10.19 17.58 2.21
CA PRO A 57 11.19 16.85 1.44
C PRO A 57 10.59 15.58 0.85
N ASP A 58 10.69 15.44 -0.47
CA ASP A 58 10.16 14.28 -1.21
C ASP A 58 10.66 14.32 -2.66
N THR A 59 10.29 13.33 -3.46
CA THR A 59 10.49 13.32 -4.91
C THR A 59 9.23 13.80 -5.61
N TYR A 60 9.34 14.90 -6.33
CA TYR A 60 8.25 15.57 -7.04
C TYR A 60 8.36 15.41 -8.55
N SER A 61 7.20 15.47 -9.22
CA SER A 61 7.10 15.74 -10.65
C SER A 61 6.63 17.16 -10.85
N ILE A 62 7.25 17.91 -11.75
CA ILE A 62 6.93 19.32 -12.00
C ILE A 62 6.48 19.46 -13.45
N THR A 63 5.27 19.98 -13.65
CA THR A 63 4.67 20.24 -14.97
C THR A 63 4.62 21.73 -15.22
N PHE A 64 4.99 22.16 -16.43
CA PHE A 64 4.95 23.53 -16.92
C PHE A 64 3.98 23.62 -18.08
N GLU A 65 2.97 24.48 -17.99
CA GLU A 65 1.91 24.62 -18.97
C GLU A 65 1.62 26.09 -19.29
N LEU A 66 1.59 26.41 -20.58
CA LEU A 66 1.16 27.72 -21.08
C LEU A 66 0.42 27.50 -22.41
N PRO A 67 -0.79 28.07 -22.62
CA PRO A 67 -1.47 28.02 -23.92
C PRO A 67 -0.59 28.51 -25.05
N GLY A 68 -0.52 27.75 -26.14
CA GLY A 68 0.35 28.04 -27.28
C GLY A 68 1.77 27.47 -27.19
N PHE A 69 2.14 26.85 -26.10
CA PHE A 69 3.43 26.20 -25.89
C PHE A 69 3.26 24.70 -25.60
N GLN A 70 4.33 23.93 -25.80
CA GLN A 70 4.34 22.50 -25.45
C GLN A 70 4.47 22.33 -23.94
N THR A 71 3.60 21.49 -23.37
CA THR A 71 3.68 21.12 -21.96
C THR A 71 4.99 20.39 -21.67
N ARG A 72 5.71 20.82 -20.64
CA ARG A 72 6.93 20.14 -20.16
C ARG A 72 6.71 19.49 -18.80
N LEU A 73 7.14 18.23 -18.70
CA LEU A 73 7.09 17.46 -17.46
C LEU A 73 8.51 17.03 -17.05
N VAL A 74 8.95 17.51 -15.90
CA VAL A 74 10.22 17.09 -15.26
C VAL A 74 9.88 16.13 -14.13
N ARG A 75 10.39 14.90 -14.22
CA ARG A 75 10.15 13.85 -13.21
C ARG A 75 11.34 13.68 -12.29
N ASN A 76 11.09 13.07 -11.13
CA ASN A 76 12.12 12.68 -10.17
C ASN A 76 12.94 13.84 -9.62
N VAL A 77 12.32 15.02 -9.39
CA VAL A 77 12.96 16.14 -8.75
C VAL A 77 13.02 15.89 -7.25
N VAL A 78 14.21 15.58 -6.74
CA VAL A 78 14.42 15.29 -5.31
C VAL A 78 14.57 16.60 -4.56
N LEU A 79 13.67 16.89 -3.63
CA LEU A 79 13.71 18.05 -2.75
C LEU A 79 14.18 17.61 -1.35
N ALA A 80 15.45 17.88 -1.01
CA ALA A 80 16.00 17.57 0.30
C ALA A 80 15.64 18.67 1.33
N ALA A 81 15.52 18.27 2.60
CA ALA A 81 15.24 19.18 3.71
C ALA A 81 16.25 20.36 3.79
N GLY A 82 15.75 21.57 3.98
CA GLY A 82 16.56 22.77 4.06
C GLY A 82 17.05 23.31 2.72
N HIS A 83 16.82 22.64 1.60
CA HIS A 83 17.38 23.01 0.30
C HIS A 83 16.38 23.78 -0.57
N THR A 84 16.93 24.70 -1.35
CA THR A 84 16.23 25.34 -2.48
C THR A 84 16.81 24.79 -3.77
N VAL A 85 15.95 24.17 -4.59
CA VAL A 85 16.33 23.66 -5.91
C VAL A 85 16.06 24.73 -6.96
N VAL A 86 17.04 25.03 -7.80
CA VAL A 86 16.88 25.90 -8.96
C VAL A 86 16.54 25.04 -10.15
N LEU A 87 15.40 25.29 -10.80
CA LEU A 87 14.95 24.54 -11.97
C LEU A 87 14.44 25.52 -13.04
N ASP A 88 15.31 25.86 -13.96
CA ASP A 88 14.96 26.68 -15.13
C ASP A 88 14.42 25.77 -16.23
N GLN A 89 13.41 26.25 -16.97
CA GLN A 89 12.77 25.43 -18.00
C GLN A 89 12.52 26.27 -19.27
N GLN A 90 12.76 25.65 -20.43
CA GLN A 90 12.44 26.22 -21.73
C GLN A 90 11.22 25.52 -22.32
N LEU A 91 10.23 26.31 -22.79
CA LEU A 91 9.03 25.81 -23.44
C LEU A 91 9.08 26.10 -24.94
N PRO A 92 9.09 25.05 -25.80
CA PRO A 92 8.93 25.22 -27.24
C PRO A 92 7.50 25.66 -27.58
N LEU A 93 7.34 26.40 -28.67
CA LEU A 93 6.02 26.71 -29.25
C LEU A 93 5.31 25.41 -29.65
N ALA A 94 4.01 25.35 -29.42
CA ALA A 94 3.19 24.29 -29.98
C ALA A 94 3.16 24.42 -31.51
N PRO A 95 3.30 23.30 -32.27
CA PRO A 95 3.18 23.37 -33.71
C PRO A 95 1.81 23.87 -34.11
N LEU A 96 1.75 24.91 -34.92
CA LEU A 96 0.53 25.40 -35.51
C LEU A 96 0.01 24.41 -36.54
N SER A 97 -1.06 23.68 -36.20
CA SER A 97 -1.81 22.91 -37.17
C SER A 97 -2.82 23.79 -37.89
N GLU A 98 -2.36 24.53 -38.90
CA GLU A 98 -3.25 25.19 -39.84
C GLU A 98 -3.85 24.14 -40.78
N THR A 99 -5.12 23.81 -40.55
CA THR A 99 -5.89 23.02 -41.51
C THR A 99 -6.49 23.99 -42.54
N VAL A 100 -5.87 24.13 -43.69
CA VAL A 100 -6.45 24.83 -44.85
C VAL A 100 -7.60 23.96 -45.39
N GLN A 101 -8.83 24.40 -45.18
CA GLN A 101 -10.00 23.77 -45.79
C GLN A 101 -10.13 24.24 -47.26
N VAL A 102 -9.82 23.34 -48.17
CA VAL A 102 -10.23 23.47 -49.60
C VAL A 102 -11.67 22.92 -49.70
N THR A 103 -12.61 23.82 -49.94
CA THR A 103 -14.05 23.47 -50.05
C THR A 103 -14.33 22.83 -51.41
N ALA A 104 -14.37 21.52 -51.50
CA ALA A 104 -15.15 20.78 -52.52
C ALA A 104 -16.48 20.37 -51.89
N PRO A 105 -17.62 20.29 -52.68
CA PRO A 105 -18.89 19.89 -52.10
C PRO A 105 -18.77 18.52 -51.47
N ALA A 106 -18.99 18.50 -50.16
CA ALA A 106 -18.71 17.35 -49.31
C ALA A 106 -19.62 16.15 -49.58
N PRO A 107 -19.08 14.92 -49.66
CA PRO A 107 -19.88 13.72 -49.40
C PRO A 107 -20.48 13.81 -47.98
N PRO A 108 -21.61 13.16 -47.70
CA PRO A 108 -22.23 13.19 -46.38
C PRO A 108 -21.15 12.81 -45.32
N PRO A 109 -21.12 13.51 -44.16
CA PRO A 109 -20.11 13.26 -43.16
C PRO A 109 -20.11 11.79 -42.77
N PRO A 110 -18.96 11.12 -42.65
CA PRO A 110 -18.92 9.81 -42.09
C PRO A 110 -19.55 9.84 -40.69
N PRO A 111 -20.22 8.78 -40.25
CA PRO A 111 -20.75 8.72 -38.89
C PRO A 111 -19.66 9.08 -37.91
N PRO A 112 -19.95 9.85 -36.82
CA PRO A 112 -18.96 10.21 -35.85
C PRO A 112 -18.21 8.94 -35.43
N PRO A 113 -16.86 8.97 -35.31
CA PRO A 113 -16.10 7.82 -34.84
C PRO A 113 -16.74 7.33 -33.55
N ALA A 114 -17.02 6.04 -33.48
CA ALA A 114 -17.54 5.44 -32.27
C ALA A 114 -16.64 5.91 -31.09
N PRO A 115 -17.22 6.31 -29.95
CA PRO A 115 -16.43 6.75 -28.82
C PRO A 115 -15.35 5.71 -28.57
N GLU A 116 -14.09 6.15 -28.50
CA GLU A 116 -12.98 5.24 -28.20
C GLU A 116 -13.35 4.47 -26.94
N PRO A 117 -13.21 3.14 -26.96
CA PRO A 117 -13.49 2.35 -25.78
C PRO A 117 -12.65 2.90 -24.63
N PRO A 118 -13.23 3.09 -23.44
CA PRO A 118 -12.49 3.63 -22.30
C PRO A 118 -11.18 2.85 -22.13
N PRO A 119 -10.07 3.53 -21.82
CA PRO A 119 -8.77 2.88 -21.70
C PRO A 119 -8.91 1.70 -20.74
N ARG A 120 -8.44 0.53 -21.18
CA ARG A 120 -8.53 -0.69 -20.36
C ARG A 120 -7.88 -0.43 -19.02
N PRO A 121 -8.56 -0.73 -17.90
CA PRO A 121 -8.00 -0.54 -16.58
C PRO A 121 -6.66 -1.26 -16.48
N GLN A 122 -5.60 -0.51 -16.19
CA GLN A 122 -4.27 -1.06 -16.05
C GLN A 122 -4.00 -1.39 -14.59
N ILE A 123 -3.48 -2.58 -14.33
CA ILE A 123 -3.02 -2.99 -13.00
C ILE A 123 -1.86 -2.07 -12.60
N ARG A 124 -2.01 -1.32 -11.52
CA ARG A 124 -0.94 -0.48 -10.97
C ARG A 124 0.02 -1.33 -10.14
N PRO A 125 1.33 -1.15 -10.30
CA PRO A 125 2.30 -1.85 -9.47
C PRO A 125 2.04 -1.63 -7.97
N VAL A 126 2.18 -2.68 -7.16
CA VAL A 126 2.11 -2.62 -5.70
C VAL A 126 3.50 -2.88 -5.13
N ASP A 127 3.82 -2.22 -4.03
CA ASP A 127 5.04 -2.52 -3.29
C ASP A 127 4.96 -3.95 -2.72
N ARG A 128 5.72 -4.87 -3.33
CA ARG A 128 5.73 -6.29 -2.95
C ARG A 128 6.26 -6.53 -1.55
N GLN A 129 7.18 -5.70 -1.05
CA GLN A 129 7.73 -5.85 0.30
C GLN A 129 6.70 -5.44 1.36
N GLY A 130 6.01 -4.32 1.15
CA GLY A 130 4.90 -3.90 2.01
C GLY A 130 3.75 -4.90 1.99
N VAL A 131 3.43 -5.50 0.83
CA VAL A 131 2.36 -6.50 0.70
C VAL A 131 2.73 -7.82 1.36
N ALA A 132 3.95 -8.31 1.21
CA ALA A 132 4.41 -9.55 1.86
C ALA A 132 4.26 -9.48 3.39
N SER A 133 4.39 -8.29 3.99
CA SER A 133 4.21 -8.09 5.42
C SER A 133 2.77 -8.21 5.91
N VAL A 134 1.77 -8.14 5.03
CA VAL A 134 0.34 -8.32 5.40
C VAL A 134 -0.14 -9.75 5.21
N CYS A 135 0.65 -10.60 4.52
CA CYS A 135 0.40 -12.05 4.48
C CYS A 135 0.45 -12.63 5.90
N GLY A 136 -0.29 -13.67 6.14
CA GLY A 136 -0.24 -14.40 7.41
C GLY A 136 -1.54 -14.39 8.20
N PRO A 137 -1.57 -15.17 9.28
CA PRO A 137 -2.75 -15.32 10.13
C PRO A 137 -2.95 -14.11 11.04
N ARG A 138 -4.21 -13.87 11.42
CA ARG A 138 -4.60 -12.94 12.49
C ARG A 138 -5.75 -13.53 13.31
N ARG A 139 -5.85 -13.17 14.59
CA ARG A 139 -7.09 -13.36 15.33
C ARG A 139 -8.11 -12.33 14.85
N SER A 140 -9.32 -12.75 14.59
CA SER A 140 -10.40 -11.85 14.25
C SER A 140 -11.25 -11.58 15.49
N THR A 141 -11.29 -10.31 15.91
CA THR A 141 -12.14 -9.86 17.02
C THR A 141 -13.39 -9.13 16.53
N ASN A 142 -13.38 -8.62 15.28
CA ASN A 142 -14.50 -7.92 14.65
C ASN A 142 -14.62 -8.28 13.17
N PHE A 143 -15.71 -8.92 12.80
CA PHE A 143 -16.02 -9.36 11.43
C PHE A 143 -16.64 -8.27 10.54
N SER A 144 -16.63 -7.03 10.97
CA SER A 144 -17.43 -5.94 10.42
C SER A 144 -16.79 -5.15 9.29
N LEU A 145 -15.57 -5.46 8.86
CA LEU A 145 -14.84 -4.65 7.88
C LEU A 145 -14.89 -5.21 6.45
N ALA A 146 -15.53 -6.37 6.24
CA ALA A 146 -15.66 -6.93 4.91
C ALA A 146 -16.61 -6.06 4.07
N LEU A 147 -16.09 -5.49 2.99
CA LEU A 147 -16.88 -4.72 2.03
C LEU A 147 -17.69 -5.63 1.11
N GLY A 148 -17.22 -6.85 0.86
CA GLY A 148 -17.85 -7.83 0.00
C GLY A 148 -17.09 -9.15 -0.03
N ARG A 149 -17.50 -10.04 -0.94
CA ARG A 149 -16.91 -11.37 -1.15
C ARG A 149 -16.55 -11.59 -2.61
N ILE A 150 -15.55 -12.42 -2.83
CA ILE A 150 -15.24 -12.94 -4.15
C ILE A 150 -16.32 -13.94 -4.55
N VAL A 151 -16.97 -13.70 -5.67
CA VAL A 151 -18.07 -14.54 -6.16
C VAL A 151 -17.54 -15.63 -7.06
N LYS A 152 -16.71 -15.25 -8.06
CA LYS A 152 -16.17 -16.16 -9.05
C LYS A 152 -15.01 -15.52 -9.83
N HIS A 153 -14.30 -16.34 -10.61
CA HIS A 153 -13.40 -15.85 -11.65
C HIS A 153 -14.20 -15.07 -12.73
N HIS A 154 -13.61 -14.00 -13.24
CA HIS A 154 -14.20 -13.22 -14.33
C HIS A 154 -13.70 -13.75 -15.68
N GLY A 155 -14.60 -14.38 -16.46
CA GLY A 155 -14.28 -14.91 -17.80
C GLY A 155 -13.83 -16.37 -17.87
N SER A 156 -13.81 -17.12 -16.73
CA SER A 156 -13.59 -18.56 -16.74
C SER A 156 -14.18 -19.24 -15.50
N ASP A 157 -14.32 -20.57 -15.52
CA ASP A 157 -14.84 -21.38 -14.41
C ASP A 157 -13.72 -21.88 -13.46
N ARG A 158 -12.58 -21.21 -13.45
CA ARG A 158 -11.50 -21.55 -12.51
C ARG A 158 -11.91 -21.31 -11.07
N MET A 159 -11.67 -22.28 -10.20
CA MET A 159 -11.99 -22.20 -8.79
C MET A 159 -10.88 -21.49 -7.97
N LEU A 160 -9.64 -21.57 -8.43
CA LEU A 160 -8.46 -21.01 -7.75
C LEU A 160 -7.86 -19.89 -8.59
N LEU A 161 -7.54 -18.78 -7.95
CA LEU A 161 -7.10 -17.56 -8.59
C LEU A 161 -5.67 -17.21 -8.15
N GLY A 162 -4.86 -16.87 -9.12
CA GLY A 162 -3.47 -16.43 -8.94
C GLY A 162 -3.23 -15.01 -9.49
N PRO A 163 -2.00 -14.50 -9.36
CA PRO A 163 -1.63 -13.17 -9.86
C PRO A 163 -1.96 -13.01 -11.34
N GLY A 164 -2.63 -11.90 -11.68
CA GLY A 164 -3.08 -11.58 -13.03
C GLY A 164 -4.50 -12.05 -13.35
N ASP A 165 -5.06 -13.00 -12.59
CA ASP A 165 -6.43 -13.45 -12.80
C ASP A 165 -7.44 -12.36 -12.41
N ARG A 166 -8.54 -12.28 -13.18
CA ARG A 166 -9.65 -11.37 -12.90
C ARG A 166 -10.75 -12.09 -12.12
N LEU A 167 -11.37 -11.35 -11.22
CA LEU A 167 -12.42 -11.88 -10.34
C LEU A 167 -13.57 -10.90 -10.17
N ARG A 168 -14.75 -11.42 -9.85
CA ARG A 168 -15.94 -10.63 -9.54
C ARG A 168 -16.16 -10.60 -8.03
N ILE A 169 -16.48 -9.41 -7.52
CA ILE A 169 -16.77 -9.13 -6.10
C ILE A 169 -18.23 -8.66 -6.02
N ASP A 170 -18.96 -9.10 -4.99
CA ASP A 170 -20.34 -8.71 -4.69
C ASP A 170 -20.44 -7.37 -3.95
N ALA A 171 -19.53 -6.46 -4.24
CA ALA A 171 -19.50 -5.12 -3.70
C ALA A 171 -19.11 -4.12 -4.80
N GLY A 172 -19.66 -2.93 -4.76
CA GLY A 172 -19.47 -1.88 -5.75
C GLY A 172 -19.48 -0.48 -5.16
N GLU A 173 -19.94 0.49 -5.92
CA GLU A 173 -20.05 1.90 -5.50
C GLU A 173 -20.86 2.06 -4.21
N SER A 174 -21.92 1.27 -4.04
CA SER A 174 -22.78 1.30 -2.84
C SER A 174 -22.03 0.97 -1.55
N GLN A 175 -20.91 0.24 -1.64
CA GLN A 175 -20.02 -0.08 -0.52
C GLN A 175 -18.77 0.80 -0.51
N GLY A 176 -18.72 1.85 -1.33
CA GLY A 176 -17.61 2.81 -1.39
C GLY A 176 -16.39 2.30 -2.18
N LEU A 177 -16.56 1.32 -3.07
CA LEU A 177 -15.47 0.87 -3.93
C LEU A 177 -15.26 1.84 -5.10
N THR A 178 -13.98 2.01 -5.45
CA THR A 178 -13.55 2.85 -6.57
C THR A 178 -12.51 2.12 -7.42
N ALA A 179 -12.48 2.42 -8.72
CA ALA A 179 -11.48 1.86 -9.62
C ALA A 179 -10.05 2.28 -9.20
N GLY A 180 -9.12 1.34 -9.29
CA GLY A 180 -7.73 1.51 -8.85
C GLY A 180 -7.50 1.27 -7.36
N GLN A 181 -8.56 1.06 -6.56
CA GLN A 181 -8.44 0.76 -5.14
C GLN A 181 -7.87 -0.65 -4.93
N ASN A 182 -6.97 -0.77 -3.94
CA ASN A 182 -6.43 -2.06 -3.52
C ASN A 182 -7.23 -2.58 -2.32
N LEU A 183 -7.56 -3.88 -2.36
CA LEU A 183 -8.27 -4.58 -1.30
C LEU A 183 -7.46 -5.80 -0.85
N VAL A 184 -7.43 -6.04 0.45
CA VAL A 184 -6.89 -7.27 1.04
C VAL A 184 -7.92 -8.37 0.96
N VAL A 185 -7.50 -9.56 0.52
CA VAL A 185 -8.36 -10.75 0.49
C VAL A 185 -8.12 -11.58 1.76
N ARG A 186 -9.20 -11.93 2.44
CA ARG A 186 -9.21 -12.66 3.70
C ARG A 186 -9.97 -13.98 3.61
N ARG A 187 -9.38 -15.03 4.12
CA ARG A 187 -10.05 -16.33 4.34
C ARG A 187 -10.22 -16.58 5.81
N ARG A 188 -11.43 -16.95 6.22
CA ARG A 188 -11.73 -17.35 7.60
C ARG A 188 -11.57 -18.86 7.75
N PHE A 189 -11.09 -19.26 8.90
CA PHE A 189 -11.00 -20.65 9.30
C PHE A 189 -11.36 -20.79 10.79
N PRO A 190 -11.95 -21.93 11.22
CA PRO A 190 -12.25 -22.18 12.62
C PRO A 190 -10.96 -22.42 13.42
N ILE A 191 -10.98 -22.01 14.70
CA ILE A 191 -9.90 -22.24 15.67
C ILE A 191 -10.43 -23.16 16.77
N GLY A 192 -9.63 -24.14 17.19
CA GLY A 192 -9.97 -25.05 18.28
C GLY A 192 -10.99 -26.12 17.89
N ASP A 193 -11.81 -26.53 18.86
CA ASP A 193 -12.81 -27.60 18.65
C ASP A 193 -13.95 -27.09 17.74
N THR A 194 -14.13 -27.74 16.61
CA THR A 194 -15.21 -27.46 15.64
C THR A 194 -16.56 -28.04 16.05
N ASN A 195 -16.60 -28.89 17.06
CA ASN A 195 -17.84 -29.54 17.56
C ASN A 195 -18.62 -28.64 18.54
N VAL A 196 -18.09 -27.45 18.87
CA VAL A 196 -18.82 -26.50 19.71
C VAL A 196 -19.91 -25.77 18.89
N PRO A 197 -21.00 -25.30 19.55
CA PRO A 197 -22.04 -24.55 18.89
C PRO A 197 -21.46 -23.33 18.12
N LYS A 198 -21.98 -23.03 16.92
CA LYS A 198 -21.49 -21.95 16.03
C LYS A 198 -21.32 -20.61 16.74
N LYS A 199 -22.14 -20.30 17.75
CA LYS A 199 -22.05 -19.05 18.55
C LYS A 199 -20.81 -19.00 19.45
N GLN A 200 -20.22 -20.14 19.79
CA GLN A 200 -19.02 -20.27 20.64
C GLN A 200 -17.75 -20.54 19.83
N GLN A 201 -17.90 -20.80 18.52
CA GLN A 201 -16.78 -21.10 17.65
C GLN A 201 -15.90 -19.88 17.44
N GLN A 202 -14.62 -20.01 17.77
CA GLN A 202 -13.62 -18.98 17.48
C GLN A 202 -13.12 -19.11 16.06
N PHE A 203 -12.80 -17.98 15.44
CA PHE A 203 -12.27 -17.93 14.08
C PHE A 203 -10.97 -17.15 14.02
N GLY A 204 -10.06 -17.66 13.21
CA GLY A 204 -8.93 -16.94 12.68
C GLY A 204 -9.20 -16.47 11.26
N GLU A 205 -8.38 -15.59 10.80
CA GLU A 205 -8.36 -15.11 9.42
C GLU A 205 -6.94 -15.22 8.87
N GLN A 206 -6.87 -15.56 7.60
CA GLN A 206 -5.64 -15.61 6.82
C GLN A 206 -5.71 -14.57 5.73
N THR A 207 -4.68 -13.76 5.58
CA THR A 207 -4.52 -12.98 4.34
C THR A 207 -4.10 -13.92 3.23
N VAL A 208 -4.91 -14.05 2.20
CA VAL A 208 -4.63 -14.89 1.04
C VAL A 208 -4.14 -14.11 -0.16
N GLY A 209 -4.29 -12.78 -0.18
CA GLY A 209 -3.75 -11.96 -1.25
C GLY A 209 -4.25 -10.52 -1.25
N LEU A 210 -3.93 -9.84 -2.35
CA LEU A 210 -4.32 -8.48 -2.65
C LEU A 210 -4.95 -8.43 -4.04
N VAL A 211 -6.06 -7.75 -4.16
CA VAL A 211 -6.72 -7.47 -5.43
C VAL A 211 -6.80 -5.96 -5.67
N GLN A 212 -6.69 -5.55 -6.92
CA GLN A 212 -6.94 -4.18 -7.34
C GLN A 212 -8.24 -4.11 -8.13
N ILE A 213 -9.10 -3.16 -7.78
CA ILE A 213 -10.36 -2.95 -8.47
C ILE A 213 -10.07 -2.33 -9.84
N LEU A 214 -10.59 -2.95 -10.89
CA LEU A 214 -10.47 -2.49 -12.28
C LEU A 214 -11.71 -1.75 -12.72
N GLU A 215 -12.88 -2.33 -12.46
CA GLU A 215 -14.17 -1.82 -12.91
C GLU A 215 -15.16 -1.87 -11.74
N VAL A 216 -15.99 -0.84 -11.59
CA VAL A 216 -16.96 -0.74 -10.51
C VAL A 216 -18.35 -0.53 -11.11
N GLU A 217 -19.28 -1.36 -10.67
CA GLU A 217 -20.72 -1.23 -10.90
C GLU A 217 -21.38 -0.80 -9.57
N ARG A 218 -22.65 -0.52 -9.59
CA ARG A 218 -23.37 -0.07 -8.39
C ARG A 218 -23.27 -1.05 -7.22
N THR A 219 -23.38 -2.37 -7.45
CA THR A 219 -23.44 -3.42 -6.42
C THR A 219 -22.39 -4.52 -6.62
N SER A 220 -21.56 -4.40 -7.64
CA SER A 220 -20.50 -5.38 -7.93
C SER A 220 -19.29 -4.68 -8.51
N SER A 221 -18.16 -5.38 -8.54
CA SER A 221 -16.94 -4.91 -9.16
C SER A 221 -16.15 -6.04 -9.78
N VAL A 222 -15.26 -5.68 -10.71
CA VAL A 222 -14.26 -6.57 -11.28
C VAL A 222 -12.89 -6.11 -10.75
N GLY A 223 -12.16 -7.04 -10.17
CA GLY A 223 -10.80 -6.84 -9.71
C GLY A 223 -9.82 -7.78 -10.39
N ALA A 224 -8.54 -7.48 -10.25
CA ALA A 224 -7.45 -8.37 -10.63
C ALA A 224 -6.59 -8.72 -9.42
N VAL A 225 -6.13 -9.95 -9.34
CA VAL A 225 -5.18 -10.39 -8.32
C VAL A 225 -3.82 -9.74 -8.62
N VAL A 226 -3.34 -8.88 -7.74
CA VAL A 226 -2.05 -8.21 -7.87
C VAL A 226 -0.96 -8.87 -7.04
N TYR A 227 -1.36 -9.60 -6.00
CA TYR A 227 -0.47 -10.40 -5.16
C TYR A 227 -1.23 -11.57 -4.54
N ALA A 228 -0.61 -12.74 -4.45
CA ALA A 228 -1.16 -13.90 -3.79
C ALA A 228 -0.19 -14.40 -2.71
N CYS A 229 -0.67 -14.49 -1.46
CA CYS A 229 0.01 -15.14 -0.34
C CYS A 229 -0.31 -16.64 -0.32
N ALA A 230 -1.52 -16.96 -0.76
CA ALA A 230 -2.06 -18.30 -0.92
C ALA A 230 -3.09 -18.28 -2.05
N GLU A 231 -3.66 -19.41 -2.39
CA GLU A 231 -4.74 -19.50 -3.38
C GLU A 231 -5.95 -18.67 -2.95
N ILE A 232 -6.45 -17.84 -3.85
CA ILE A 232 -7.67 -17.06 -3.67
C ILE A 232 -8.85 -17.84 -4.23
N ALA A 233 -9.97 -17.90 -3.52
CA ALA A 233 -11.14 -18.66 -3.90
C ALA A 233 -12.45 -17.86 -3.73
N ALA A 234 -13.50 -18.35 -4.37
CA ALA A 234 -14.85 -17.84 -4.13
C ALA A 234 -15.24 -18.02 -2.64
N GLY A 235 -15.92 -17.01 -2.09
CA GLY A 235 -16.27 -16.94 -0.68
C GLY A 235 -15.24 -16.20 0.19
N ASP A 236 -14.01 -15.99 -0.27
CA ASP A 236 -13.06 -15.12 0.42
C ASP A 236 -13.61 -13.70 0.50
N THR A 237 -13.37 -13.02 1.61
CA THR A 237 -13.85 -11.66 1.86
C THR A 237 -12.81 -10.62 1.45
N VAL A 238 -13.27 -9.42 1.10
CA VAL A 238 -12.39 -8.30 0.77
C VAL A 238 -12.55 -7.15 1.75
N GLU A 239 -11.42 -6.54 2.14
CA GLU A 239 -11.31 -5.41 3.05
C GLU A 239 -10.43 -4.31 2.44
N PRO A 240 -10.56 -3.03 2.86
CA PRO A 240 -9.65 -1.99 2.41
C PRO A 240 -8.19 -2.34 2.71
N TYR A 241 -7.32 -2.18 1.72
CA TYR A 241 -5.88 -2.30 1.93
C TYR A 241 -5.32 -1.00 2.51
N VAL A 242 -4.73 -1.10 3.70
CA VAL A 242 -3.97 -0.01 4.29
C VAL A 242 -2.49 -0.33 4.10
N PRO A 243 -1.76 0.43 3.27
CA PRO A 243 -0.33 0.25 3.10
C PRO A 243 0.37 0.33 4.45
N GLN A 244 1.22 -0.65 4.73
CA GLN A 244 2.05 -0.62 5.92
C GLN A 244 3.42 -0.05 5.51
N PRO A 245 3.98 0.92 6.25
CA PRO A 245 5.32 1.40 5.96
C PRO A 245 6.32 0.24 6.06
N ALA A 246 7.37 0.29 5.25
CA ALA A 246 8.47 -0.65 5.40
C ALA A 246 8.97 -0.62 6.86
N PHE A 247 9.25 -1.78 7.43
CA PHE A 247 9.82 -1.85 8.76
C PHE A 247 11.33 -2.13 8.66
N PHE A 248 12.08 -1.44 9.48
CA PHE A 248 13.48 -1.76 9.72
C PHE A 248 13.55 -2.61 10.99
N ALA A 249 14.46 -3.57 11.01
CA ALA A 249 14.73 -4.32 12.25
C ALA A 249 15.05 -3.33 13.37
N VAL A 250 14.29 -3.40 14.45
CA VAL A 250 14.58 -2.61 15.66
C VAL A 250 15.89 -3.12 16.24
N ALA A 251 16.71 -2.22 16.76
CA ALA A 251 18.01 -2.56 17.35
C ALA A 251 17.90 -3.73 18.34
N ASP A 252 18.93 -4.58 18.34
CA ASP A 252 19.00 -5.80 19.16
C ASP A 252 18.95 -5.45 20.66
N GLY A 253 17.78 -5.58 21.27
CA GLY A 253 17.61 -5.61 22.71
C GLY A 253 17.92 -6.99 23.28
N LYS A 254 17.83 -7.15 24.61
CA LYS A 254 17.93 -8.45 25.27
C LYS A 254 16.55 -9.08 25.44
N PRO A 255 16.40 -10.42 25.30
CA PRO A 255 15.13 -11.10 25.49
C PRO A 255 14.64 -10.95 26.95
N GLN A 256 13.38 -10.52 27.12
CA GLN A 256 12.72 -10.35 28.42
C GLN A 256 11.83 -11.56 28.70
N PHE A 257 12.23 -12.38 29.66
CA PHE A 257 11.51 -13.64 29.98
C PHE A 257 10.50 -13.50 31.11
N ASP A 258 10.43 -12.34 31.74
CA ASP A 258 9.56 -12.09 32.92
C ASP A 258 8.09 -11.90 32.51
N GLU A 259 7.87 -11.27 31.36
CA GLU A 259 6.54 -11.04 30.78
C GLU A 259 6.40 -11.66 29.39
N PRO A 260 6.43 -12.99 29.29
CA PRO A 260 6.40 -13.63 27.99
C PRO A 260 5.05 -13.45 27.29
N GLY A 261 5.10 -13.35 25.96
CA GLY A 261 3.94 -13.60 25.13
C GLY A 261 3.76 -15.09 24.89
N ARG A 262 2.59 -15.46 24.38
CA ARG A 262 2.25 -16.85 24.01
C ARG A 262 1.82 -16.93 22.56
N ILE A 263 2.26 -17.95 21.85
CA ILE A 263 1.81 -18.26 20.51
C ILE A 263 0.38 -18.82 20.59
N THR A 264 -0.55 -18.20 19.87
CA THR A 264 -1.98 -18.49 19.98
C THR A 264 -2.60 -19.06 18.72
N LEU A 265 -1.96 -18.87 17.57
CA LEU A 265 -2.52 -19.26 16.27
C LEU A 265 -1.39 -19.46 15.26
N GLY A 266 -1.46 -20.50 14.47
CA GLY A 266 -0.59 -20.73 13.32
C GLY A 266 -1.26 -20.41 11.98
N ASP A 267 -0.47 -20.47 10.94
CA ASP A 267 -0.88 -20.28 9.56
C ASP A 267 -1.98 -21.29 9.17
N HIS A 268 -3.06 -20.82 8.56
CA HIS A 268 -4.24 -21.64 8.21
C HIS A 268 -4.84 -22.43 9.40
N GLY A 269 -4.71 -21.94 10.63
CA GLY A 269 -5.21 -22.63 11.82
C GLY A 269 -4.37 -23.83 12.28
N ARG A 270 -3.18 -24.00 11.73
CA ARG A 270 -2.27 -25.07 12.17
C ARG A 270 -1.79 -24.80 13.59
N ASN A 271 -1.60 -25.87 14.35
CA ASN A 271 -1.10 -25.79 15.72
C ASN A 271 0.45 -25.74 15.80
N ALA A 272 1.12 -25.85 14.67
CA ALA A 272 2.58 -25.88 14.59
C ALA A 272 3.07 -25.04 13.39
N GLY A 273 4.29 -24.53 13.51
CA GLY A 273 5.00 -23.78 12.48
C GLY A 273 6.50 -24.04 12.51
N ALA A 274 7.14 -23.79 11.37
CA ALA A 274 8.58 -23.92 11.17
C ALA A 274 9.18 -22.60 10.64
N GLU A 275 10.47 -22.59 10.41
CA GLU A 275 11.19 -21.46 9.80
C GLU A 275 10.49 -20.94 8.53
N GLY A 276 10.36 -19.62 8.41
CA GLY A 276 9.69 -18.94 7.30
C GLY A 276 8.16 -18.90 7.40
N GLN A 277 7.54 -19.58 8.38
CA GLN A 277 6.09 -19.54 8.59
C GLN A 277 5.69 -18.44 9.58
N MET A 278 4.43 -18.01 9.49
CA MET A 278 3.90 -16.96 10.35
C MET A 278 2.98 -17.54 11.43
N MET A 279 3.07 -16.96 12.62
CA MET A 279 2.20 -17.29 13.75
C MET A 279 1.72 -16.02 14.45
N VAL A 280 0.72 -16.12 15.31
CA VAL A 280 0.16 -15.01 16.08
C VAL A 280 0.49 -15.17 17.56
N ILE A 281 0.88 -14.06 18.20
CA ILE A 281 1.10 -13.99 19.64
C ILE A 281 0.04 -13.12 20.33
N ASP A 282 -0.17 -13.34 21.63
CA ASP A 282 -1.10 -12.61 22.51
C ASP A 282 -0.49 -11.29 23.05
N ARG A 283 0.42 -10.68 22.34
CA ARG A 283 1.05 -9.40 22.69
C ARG A 283 0.93 -8.46 21.49
N GLY A 284 0.52 -7.23 21.74
CA GLY A 284 0.29 -6.21 20.70
C GLY A 284 0.79 -4.83 21.11
N ILE A 285 0.29 -3.82 20.44
CA ILE A 285 0.67 -2.42 20.67
C ILE A 285 0.43 -2.01 22.13
N MET A 286 -0.66 -2.47 22.74
CA MET A 286 -0.99 -2.17 24.14
C MET A 286 0.06 -2.72 25.13
N GLN A 287 0.84 -3.70 24.75
CA GLN A 287 1.96 -4.25 25.51
C GLN A 287 3.32 -3.75 25.01
N GLY A 288 3.33 -2.67 24.20
CA GLY A 288 4.54 -2.03 23.69
C GLY A 288 5.24 -2.80 22.56
N VAL A 289 4.51 -3.69 21.88
CA VAL A 289 5.05 -4.46 20.75
C VAL A 289 5.13 -3.59 19.51
N GLN A 290 6.27 -3.65 18.82
CA GLN A 290 6.55 -2.89 17.60
C GLN A 290 6.90 -3.79 16.43
N ARG A 291 6.58 -3.37 15.21
CA ARG A 291 7.01 -4.06 13.98
C ARG A 291 8.54 -4.02 13.86
N GLY A 292 9.12 -5.12 13.37
CA GLY A 292 10.57 -5.29 13.26
C GLY A 292 11.25 -5.69 14.56
N GLN A 293 10.55 -5.72 15.69
CA GLN A 293 11.08 -6.16 16.97
C GLN A 293 11.39 -7.66 16.95
N ARG A 294 12.52 -8.05 17.49
CA ARG A 294 12.94 -9.45 17.59
C ARG A 294 12.36 -10.12 18.82
N LEU A 295 12.26 -11.43 18.74
CA LEU A 295 11.73 -12.31 19.77
C LEU A 295 12.61 -13.55 19.89
N THR A 296 12.71 -14.08 21.10
CA THR A 296 13.24 -15.43 21.37
C THR A 296 12.10 -16.37 21.68
N ILE A 297 12.02 -17.50 20.97
CA ILE A 297 11.02 -18.55 21.21
C ILE A 297 11.57 -19.54 22.23
N PHE A 298 10.78 -19.88 23.26
CA PHE A 298 11.23 -20.72 24.34
C PHE A 298 10.11 -21.55 24.97
N ARG A 299 10.49 -22.58 25.70
CA ARG A 299 9.65 -23.41 26.58
C ARG A 299 10.23 -23.44 27.98
N ARG A 300 9.43 -23.76 28.96
CA ARG A 300 9.90 -24.16 30.29
C ARG A 300 9.69 -25.66 30.44
N ASN A 301 10.74 -26.39 30.84
CA ASN A 301 10.61 -27.81 31.13
C ASN A 301 9.86 -28.03 32.46
N ALA A 302 9.61 -29.30 32.83
CA ALA A 302 8.91 -29.67 34.06
C ALA A 302 9.55 -29.11 35.35
N ASN A 303 10.84 -28.84 35.32
CA ASN A 303 11.61 -28.23 36.42
C ASN A 303 11.67 -26.70 36.36
N GLY A 304 10.88 -26.07 35.47
CA GLY A 304 10.87 -24.62 35.29
C GLY A 304 12.07 -24.04 34.54
N LYS A 305 13.05 -24.86 34.12
CA LYS A 305 14.23 -24.43 33.38
C LYS A 305 13.84 -23.93 32.00
N LEU A 306 14.36 -22.77 31.65
CA LEU A 306 14.14 -22.12 30.36
C LEU A 306 14.94 -22.84 29.27
N MET A 307 14.28 -23.13 28.15
CA MET A 307 14.85 -23.76 26.95
C MET A 307 14.51 -22.91 25.75
N THR A 308 15.47 -22.18 25.21
CA THR A 308 15.33 -21.40 23.97
C THR A 308 15.61 -22.30 22.77
N PHE A 309 14.79 -22.20 21.72
CA PHE A 309 14.94 -23.07 20.54
C PHE A 309 14.68 -22.37 19.21
N GLY A 310 14.37 -21.05 19.22
CA GLY A 310 14.19 -20.31 17.99
C GLY A 310 14.15 -18.80 18.21
N ASP A 311 14.14 -18.09 17.10
CA ASP A 311 13.93 -16.64 17.03
C ASP A 311 12.76 -16.31 16.08
N ALA A 312 12.24 -15.11 16.20
CA ALA A 312 11.22 -14.58 15.30
C ALA A 312 11.31 -13.07 15.22
N VAL A 313 10.63 -12.49 14.23
CA VAL A 313 10.48 -11.05 14.06
C VAL A 313 9.01 -10.67 13.93
N ILE A 314 8.61 -9.55 14.53
CA ILE A 314 7.25 -9.03 14.41
C ILE A 314 7.06 -8.40 13.04
N VAL A 315 6.13 -8.94 12.24
CA VAL A 315 5.81 -8.43 10.90
C VAL A 315 4.55 -7.57 10.85
N ALA A 316 3.61 -7.80 11.79
CA ALA A 316 2.40 -6.97 11.90
C ALA A 316 1.94 -6.87 13.35
N THR A 317 1.40 -5.70 13.73
CA THR A 317 0.92 -5.43 15.10
C THR A 317 -0.55 -5.02 15.08
N ARG A 318 -1.26 -5.36 16.17
CA ARG A 318 -2.63 -4.92 16.49
C ARG A 318 -2.68 -4.50 17.95
N ALA A 319 -3.82 -4.05 18.42
CA ALA A 319 -3.97 -3.59 19.79
C ALA A 319 -3.49 -4.62 20.83
N ASP A 320 -3.94 -5.87 20.70
CA ASP A 320 -3.79 -6.96 21.69
C ASP A 320 -2.98 -8.17 21.17
N SER A 321 -2.54 -8.13 19.92
CA SER A 321 -1.89 -9.27 19.26
C SER A 321 -0.89 -8.80 18.21
N ALA A 322 0.04 -9.70 17.83
CA ALA A 322 0.95 -9.44 16.72
C ALA A 322 1.16 -10.72 15.90
N THR A 323 1.45 -10.54 14.61
CA THR A 323 1.91 -11.63 13.74
C THR A 323 3.43 -11.63 13.71
N ILE A 324 4.01 -12.79 13.94
CA ILE A 324 5.44 -13.04 13.91
C ILE A 324 5.80 -13.89 12.70
N LEU A 325 6.99 -13.66 12.14
CA LEU A 325 7.65 -14.53 11.18
C LEU A 325 8.72 -15.31 11.92
N ILE A 326 8.61 -16.64 11.91
CA ILE A 326 9.58 -17.53 12.54
C ILE A 326 10.89 -17.44 11.76
N GLY A 327 11.98 -17.13 12.44
CA GLY A 327 13.34 -17.18 11.95
C GLY A 327 13.92 -18.58 12.08
N ARG A 328 15.19 -18.68 12.45
CA ARG A 328 15.85 -19.97 12.69
C ARG A 328 15.27 -20.65 13.90
N THR A 329 15.04 -21.94 13.80
CA THR A 329 14.56 -22.76 14.90
C THR A 329 15.20 -24.15 14.88
N THR A 330 15.45 -24.71 16.07
CA THR A 330 16.00 -26.06 16.25
C THR A 330 14.92 -27.10 16.58
N ASP A 331 13.66 -26.66 16.74
CA ASP A 331 12.51 -27.51 17.04
C ASP A 331 11.25 -26.90 16.41
N ILE A 332 10.19 -27.70 16.30
CA ILE A 332 8.88 -27.24 15.81
C ILE A 332 8.29 -26.24 16.80
N VAL A 333 7.89 -25.09 16.29
CA VAL A 333 7.18 -24.06 17.06
C VAL A 333 5.70 -24.42 17.14
N SER A 334 5.14 -24.48 18.33
CA SER A 334 3.75 -24.91 18.55
C SER A 334 2.91 -23.80 19.19
N VAL A 335 1.61 -23.84 18.93
CA VAL A 335 0.63 -23.05 19.69
C VAL A 335 0.77 -23.38 21.17
N GLY A 336 0.89 -22.36 22.01
CA GLY A 336 1.20 -22.53 23.44
C GLY A 336 2.64 -22.23 23.81
N ASP A 337 3.59 -22.27 22.86
CA ASP A 337 4.98 -21.87 23.10
C ASP A 337 5.07 -20.39 23.48
N MET A 338 6.10 -20.05 24.23
CA MET A 338 6.33 -18.71 24.77
C MET A 338 7.32 -17.95 23.90
N VAL A 339 7.14 -16.62 23.89
CA VAL A 339 8.05 -15.70 23.23
C VAL A 339 8.50 -14.61 24.19
N ALA A 340 9.79 -14.32 24.19
CA ALA A 340 10.40 -13.20 24.93
C ALA A 340 10.72 -12.07 23.95
N LEU A 341 10.14 -10.90 24.18
CA LEU A 341 10.40 -9.70 23.41
C LEU A 341 11.80 -9.18 23.70
N HIS A 342 12.53 -8.75 22.69
CA HIS A 342 13.81 -8.04 22.86
C HIS A 342 13.53 -6.56 23.14
N ARG A 343 13.98 -6.09 24.30
CA ARG A 343 13.86 -4.69 24.75
C ARG A 343 15.19 -4.14 25.23
#